data_aa135a89897a2660c864e4d67cbdc189
#
_entry.id   aa135a89897a2660c864e4d67cbdc189
#
_cell.length_a   1.000
_cell.length_b   1.000
_cell.length_c   1.000
_cell.angle_alpha   90.00
_cell.angle_beta   90.00
_cell.angle_gamma   90.00
#
_symmetry.space_group_name_H-M   'P 1'
#
loop_
_entity.id
_entity.type
_entity.pdbx_description
1 polymer ?
#
loop_
_entity_poly.entity_id
_entity_poly.type
_entity_poly.pdbx_seq_one_letter_code
_entity_poly.pdbx_strand_id
1 'polypeptide(L)'
;MAQVTTGIRAILSHPMAYEAVQRIIGAEKGRARIVRDYLRPFPGMRILDLGCGTAEILGALPPDIAYVGYDMSPDYIAAAQRKYAGRGTFHCRLLEQAEVASLEHFDLVMGIGVLHHLDDATARHFMRIAKAALNPGGRIYTLDPCFAPRQNPIARFLISRDRGQNVRDSQGYQALLQGFELKVHGTLTHQAWIPYTLWHMECTV
;
A
#
# COMPACT_ATOMS: atom_id res chain seq x y z
N MET A 1 -0.95 -6.09 -14.15
CA MET A 1 0.16 -5.77 -13.23
C MET A 1 1.41 -6.52 -13.67
N ALA A 2 2.49 -5.81 -14.00
CA ALA A 2 3.74 -6.43 -14.42
C ALA A 2 4.63 -6.67 -13.19
N GLN A 3 4.66 -7.89 -12.68
CA GLN A 3 5.62 -8.33 -11.68
C GLN A 3 6.65 -9.27 -12.30
N VAL A 4 7.94 -9.03 -12.03
CA VAL A 4 9.00 -9.95 -12.42
C VAL A 4 9.09 -11.07 -11.38
N THR A 5 8.69 -12.29 -11.75
CA THR A 5 8.63 -13.46 -10.86
C THR A 5 9.74 -14.50 -11.14
N THR A 6 10.86 -14.11 -11.77
CA THR A 6 11.97 -15.02 -12.11
C THR A 6 13.21 -14.81 -11.23
N GLY A 7 14.00 -15.85 -11.01
CA GLY A 7 15.23 -15.81 -10.22
C GLY A 7 14.99 -15.72 -8.71
N ILE A 8 15.89 -15.05 -7.98
CA ILE A 8 15.77 -14.82 -6.51
C ILE A 8 14.46 -14.14 -6.14
N ARG A 9 13.88 -13.39 -7.06
CA ARG A 9 12.58 -12.72 -6.91
C ARG A 9 11.39 -13.69 -6.83
N ALA A 10 11.50 -14.90 -7.39
CA ALA A 10 10.50 -15.96 -7.29
C ALA A 10 10.38 -16.51 -5.86
N ILE A 11 11.46 -16.52 -5.08
CA ILE A 11 11.45 -16.98 -3.68
C ILE A 11 10.58 -16.07 -2.81
N LEU A 12 10.60 -14.77 -3.09
CA LEU A 12 9.79 -13.77 -2.36
C LEU A 12 8.32 -13.72 -2.81
N SER A 13 7.94 -14.47 -3.85
CA SER A 13 6.53 -14.62 -4.24
C SER A 13 5.78 -15.64 -3.38
N HIS A 14 6.50 -16.49 -2.62
CA HIS A 14 5.88 -17.43 -1.69
C HIS A 14 5.56 -16.73 -0.35
N PRO A 15 4.31 -16.77 0.15
CA PRO A 15 3.89 -16.02 1.35
C PRO A 15 4.77 -16.27 2.57
N MET A 16 5.15 -17.52 2.86
CA MET A 16 6.00 -17.86 4.01
C MET A 16 7.43 -17.32 3.90
N ALA A 17 8.03 -17.32 2.70
CA ALA A 17 9.36 -16.76 2.48
C ALA A 17 9.32 -15.22 2.62
N TYR A 18 8.27 -14.59 2.10
CA TYR A 18 8.02 -13.17 2.25
C TYR A 18 7.87 -12.77 3.73
N GLU A 19 7.08 -13.52 4.51
CA GLU A 19 6.91 -13.28 5.95
C GLU A 19 8.21 -13.44 6.74
N ALA A 20 9.01 -14.48 6.46
CA ALA A 20 10.29 -14.72 7.13
C ALA A 20 11.28 -13.56 6.88
N VAL A 21 11.39 -13.11 5.64
CA VAL A 21 12.21 -11.94 5.28
C VAL A 21 11.70 -10.68 5.96
N GLN A 22 10.41 -10.46 6.00
CA GLN A 22 9.77 -9.32 6.66
C GLN A 22 10.07 -9.28 8.17
N ARG A 23 10.06 -10.43 8.86
CA ARG A 23 10.42 -10.52 10.29
C ARG A 23 11.88 -10.15 10.55
N ILE A 24 12.80 -10.65 9.72
CA ILE A 24 14.25 -10.39 9.85
C ILE A 24 14.54 -8.88 9.64
N ILE A 25 13.78 -8.22 8.77
CA ILE A 25 13.99 -6.81 8.41
C ILE A 25 13.42 -5.83 9.46
N GLY A 26 12.76 -6.31 10.51
CA GLY A 26 12.12 -5.43 11.52
C GLY A 26 10.84 -4.76 10.99
N ALA A 27 10.18 -5.37 10.02
CA ALA A 27 8.99 -4.85 9.35
C ALA A 27 7.80 -4.64 10.31
N GLU A 28 7.75 -5.39 11.42
CA GLU A 28 6.74 -5.22 12.46
C GLU A 28 6.82 -3.84 13.11
N LYS A 29 8.04 -3.41 13.51
CA LYS A 29 8.26 -2.06 14.06
C LYS A 29 7.96 -0.98 13.01
N GLY A 30 8.28 -1.25 11.74
CA GLY A 30 7.95 -0.39 10.62
C GLY A 30 6.44 -0.22 10.45
N ARG A 31 5.68 -1.32 10.50
CA ARG A 31 4.21 -1.29 10.43
C ARG A 31 3.58 -0.55 11.61
N ALA A 32 4.04 -0.82 12.82
CA ALA A 32 3.57 -0.09 14.01
C ALA A 32 3.81 1.42 13.90
N ARG A 33 4.95 1.83 13.32
CA ARG A 33 5.25 3.23 13.04
C ARG A 33 4.30 3.81 11.98
N ILE A 34 4.06 3.09 10.87
CA ILE A 34 3.12 3.52 9.84
C ILE A 34 1.73 3.71 10.44
N VAL A 35 1.25 2.75 11.23
CA VAL A 35 -0.06 2.83 11.88
C VAL A 35 -0.14 4.05 12.78
N ARG A 36 0.85 4.27 13.65
CA ARG A 36 0.84 5.37 14.61
C ARG A 36 0.96 6.74 13.93
N ASP A 37 1.92 6.89 13.01
CA ASP A 37 2.32 8.21 12.51
C ASP A 37 1.51 8.64 11.29
N TYR A 38 1.04 7.68 10.48
CA TYR A 38 0.36 7.97 9.21
C TYR A 38 -1.08 7.47 9.17
N LEU A 39 -1.39 6.24 9.58
CA LEU A 39 -2.77 5.75 9.51
C LEU A 39 -3.63 6.29 10.65
N ARG A 40 -3.06 6.57 11.81
CA ARG A 40 -3.71 7.23 12.96
C ARG A 40 -5.15 6.72 13.18
N PRO A 41 -5.33 5.41 13.45
CA PRO A 41 -6.65 4.81 13.56
C PRO A 41 -7.41 5.33 14.79
N PHE A 42 -8.72 5.40 14.67
CA PHE A 42 -9.66 5.69 15.77
C PHE A 42 -10.68 4.54 15.90
N PRO A 43 -11.34 4.38 17.06
CA PRO A 43 -12.32 3.32 17.28
C PRO A 43 -13.43 3.31 16.23
N GLY A 44 -13.69 2.14 15.64
CA GLY A 44 -14.71 1.96 14.62
C GLY A 44 -14.33 2.47 13.22
N MET A 45 -13.08 2.95 13.01
CA MET A 45 -12.60 3.44 11.71
C MET A 45 -12.76 2.37 10.63
N ARG A 46 -13.24 2.79 9.46
CA ARG A 46 -13.42 1.94 8.28
C ARG A 46 -12.22 2.11 7.34
N ILE A 47 -11.54 1.02 7.03
CA ILE A 47 -10.34 1.02 6.19
C ILE A 47 -10.55 0.14 4.97
N LEU A 48 -10.29 0.69 3.77
CA LEU A 48 -10.16 -0.04 2.51
C LEU A 48 -8.69 -0.15 2.13
N ASP A 49 -8.21 -1.36 1.93
CA ASP A 49 -6.83 -1.64 1.53
C ASP A 49 -6.81 -2.24 0.11
N LEU A 50 -6.38 -1.45 -0.84
CA LEU A 50 -6.30 -1.81 -2.26
C LEU A 50 -4.90 -2.36 -2.59
N GLY A 51 -4.81 -3.64 -2.89
CA GLY A 51 -3.56 -4.39 -3.00
C GLY A 51 -3.05 -4.83 -1.62
N CYS A 52 -3.95 -5.36 -0.78
CA CYS A 52 -3.67 -5.68 0.62
C CYS A 52 -2.63 -6.80 0.82
N GLY A 53 -2.31 -7.58 -0.21
CA GLY A 53 -1.41 -8.72 -0.10
C GLY A 53 -1.86 -9.69 0.99
N THR A 54 -0.95 -10.06 1.88
CA THR A 54 -1.23 -10.90 3.06
C THR A 54 -1.82 -10.12 4.26
N ALA A 55 -2.20 -8.87 4.06
CA ALA A 55 -2.79 -7.94 5.03
C ALA A 55 -1.96 -7.74 6.32
N GLU A 56 -0.63 -7.76 6.22
CA GLU A 56 0.28 -7.68 7.37
C GLU A 56 0.08 -6.42 8.23
N ILE A 57 -0.38 -5.32 7.63
CA ILE A 57 -0.67 -4.07 8.34
C ILE A 57 -1.81 -4.24 9.37
N LEU A 58 -2.76 -5.13 9.09
CA LEU A 58 -3.91 -5.41 9.97
C LEU A 58 -3.47 -5.94 11.34
N GLY A 59 -2.33 -6.64 11.39
CA GLY A 59 -1.74 -7.10 12.66
C GLY A 59 -1.28 -5.99 13.60
N ALA A 60 -1.04 -4.79 13.07
CA ALA A 60 -0.64 -3.62 13.84
C ALA A 60 -1.81 -2.64 14.09
N LEU A 61 -2.97 -2.85 13.46
CA LEU A 61 -4.18 -2.05 13.66
C LEU A 61 -4.95 -2.49 14.92
N PRO A 62 -5.67 -1.57 15.59
CA PRO A 62 -6.56 -1.89 16.70
C PRO A 62 -7.62 -2.94 16.32
N PRO A 63 -8.17 -3.68 17.31
CA PRO A 63 -9.10 -4.78 17.03
C PRO A 63 -10.48 -4.33 16.54
N ASP A 64 -10.88 -3.12 16.80
CA ASP A 64 -12.19 -2.53 16.50
C ASP A 64 -12.26 -1.80 15.15
N ILE A 65 -11.27 -2.01 14.27
CA ILE A 65 -11.27 -1.48 12.91
C ILE A 65 -12.13 -2.35 11.99
N ALA A 66 -12.99 -1.71 11.17
CA ALA A 66 -13.66 -2.37 10.06
C ALA A 66 -12.75 -2.37 8.82
N TYR A 67 -12.14 -3.51 8.53
CA TYR A 67 -11.14 -3.64 7.47
C TYR A 67 -11.67 -4.43 6.28
N VAL A 68 -11.48 -3.88 5.07
CA VAL A 68 -11.78 -4.56 3.80
C VAL A 68 -10.54 -4.51 2.92
N GLY A 69 -10.06 -5.67 2.50
CA GLY A 69 -8.88 -5.83 1.64
C GLY A 69 -9.20 -6.43 0.29
N TYR A 70 -8.60 -5.89 -0.77
CA TYR A 70 -8.65 -6.41 -2.14
C TYR A 70 -7.24 -6.72 -2.63
N ASP A 71 -7.04 -7.90 -3.20
CA ASP A 71 -5.82 -8.28 -3.90
C ASP A 71 -6.13 -9.29 -5.00
N MET A 72 -5.30 -9.34 -6.05
CA MET A 72 -5.50 -10.27 -7.17
C MET A 72 -4.87 -11.65 -6.93
N SER A 73 -4.00 -11.79 -5.94
CA SER A 73 -3.29 -13.03 -5.65
C SER A 73 -4.12 -13.96 -4.76
N PRO A 74 -4.58 -15.13 -5.27
CA PRO A 74 -5.31 -16.10 -4.46
C PRO A 74 -4.50 -16.58 -3.24
N ASP A 75 -3.18 -16.74 -3.41
CA ASP A 75 -2.30 -17.19 -2.34
C ASP A 75 -2.19 -16.16 -1.22
N TYR A 76 -2.11 -14.87 -1.56
CA TYR A 76 -2.06 -13.80 -0.57
C TYR A 76 -3.40 -13.67 0.17
N ILE A 77 -4.51 -13.70 -0.55
CA ILE A 77 -5.84 -13.64 0.06
C ILE A 77 -6.08 -14.85 0.96
N ALA A 78 -5.73 -16.06 0.52
CA ALA A 78 -5.84 -17.25 1.36
C ALA A 78 -4.98 -17.15 2.62
N ALA A 79 -3.77 -16.56 2.54
CA ALA A 79 -2.92 -16.32 3.70
C ALA A 79 -3.53 -15.28 4.65
N ALA A 80 -4.06 -14.16 4.12
CA ALA A 80 -4.73 -13.13 4.88
C ALA A 80 -5.97 -13.68 5.64
N GLN A 81 -6.81 -14.44 4.94
CA GLN A 81 -8.00 -15.08 5.53
C GLN A 81 -7.65 -16.05 6.66
N ARG A 82 -6.60 -16.88 6.49
CA ARG A 82 -6.14 -17.78 7.56
C ARG A 82 -5.58 -17.04 8.77
N LYS A 83 -4.80 -16.00 8.53
CA LYS A 83 -4.09 -15.27 9.59
C LYS A 83 -5.00 -14.32 10.36
N TYR A 84 -5.96 -13.71 9.67
CA TYR A 84 -6.80 -12.65 10.20
C TYR A 84 -8.30 -12.98 10.14
N ALA A 85 -8.64 -14.27 10.32
CA ALA A 85 -10.04 -14.71 10.39
C ALA A 85 -10.84 -13.87 11.41
N GLY A 86 -11.97 -13.31 10.99
CA GLY A 86 -12.83 -12.48 11.83
C GLY A 86 -12.32 -11.04 12.08
N ARG A 87 -11.15 -10.66 11.54
CA ARG A 87 -10.57 -9.31 11.68
C ARG A 87 -10.82 -8.41 10.47
N GLY A 88 -11.24 -8.97 9.35
CA GLY A 88 -11.49 -8.22 8.13
C GLY A 88 -12.13 -9.08 7.06
N THR A 89 -12.60 -8.43 6.00
CA THR A 89 -13.14 -9.07 4.80
C THR A 89 -12.12 -8.98 3.68
N PHE A 90 -11.86 -10.09 2.97
CA PHE A 90 -10.83 -10.16 1.94
C PHE A 90 -11.41 -10.67 0.61
N HIS A 91 -11.13 -9.93 -0.47
CA HIS A 91 -11.63 -10.22 -1.82
C HIS A 91 -10.47 -10.51 -2.77
N CYS A 92 -10.50 -11.66 -3.45
CA CYS A 92 -9.50 -12.07 -4.45
C CYS A 92 -9.88 -11.51 -5.83
N ARG A 93 -9.85 -10.19 -6.00
CA ARG A 93 -10.15 -9.48 -7.23
C ARG A 93 -9.78 -8.01 -7.14
N LEU A 94 -9.83 -7.29 -8.25
CA LEU A 94 -9.83 -5.82 -8.22
C LEU A 94 -11.21 -5.30 -7.79
N LEU A 95 -11.21 -4.15 -7.16
CA LEU A 95 -12.42 -3.37 -6.92
C LEU A 95 -12.72 -2.56 -8.19
N GLU A 96 -13.90 -2.75 -8.76
CA GLU A 96 -14.33 -2.03 -9.96
C GLU A 96 -15.00 -0.70 -9.60
N GLN A 97 -14.81 0.32 -10.45
CA GLN A 97 -15.39 1.65 -10.24
C GLN A 97 -16.93 1.62 -10.08
N ALA A 98 -17.61 0.74 -10.81
CA ALA A 98 -19.06 0.61 -10.75
C ALA A 98 -19.58 0.07 -9.41
N GLU A 99 -18.73 -0.69 -8.68
CA GLU A 99 -19.09 -1.29 -7.40
C GLU A 99 -18.94 -0.31 -6.23
N VAL A 100 -18.07 0.70 -6.38
CA VAL A 100 -17.78 1.65 -5.30
C VAL A 100 -19.04 2.34 -4.79
N ALA A 101 -19.97 2.68 -5.68
CA ALA A 101 -21.23 3.33 -5.32
C ALA A 101 -22.14 2.46 -4.42
N SER A 102 -21.96 1.14 -4.42
CA SER A 102 -22.72 0.18 -3.59
C SER A 102 -22.02 -0.19 -2.30
N LEU A 103 -20.76 0.25 -2.12
CA LEU A 103 -20.03 0.02 -0.89
C LEU A 103 -20.38 1.09 0.15
N GLU A 104 -20.35 0.69 1.41
CA GLU A 104 -20.26 1.66 2.49
C GLU A 104 -18.88 2.33 2.41
N HIS A 105 -18.87 3.67 2.45
CA HIS A 105 -17.65 4.44 2.29
C HIS A 105 -16.67 4.27 3.47
N PHE A 106 -15.44 4.73 3.27
CA PHE A 106 -14.31 4.49 4.17
C PHE A 106 -13.68 5.80 4.67
N ASP A 107 -13.18 5.77 5.89
CA ASP A 107 -12.47 6.89 6.49
C ASP A 107 -11.02 6.95 6.01
N LEU A 108 -10.48 5.79 5.65
CA LEU A 108 -9.15 5.65 5.06
C LEU A 108 -9.21 4.66 3.89
N VAL A 109 -8.72 5.07 2.73
CA VAL A 109 -8.35 4.16 1.65
C VAL A 109 -6.83 4.14 1.56
N MET A 110 -6.25 2.96 1.55
CA MET A 110 -4.79 2.85 1.48
C MET A 110 -4.31 1.92 0.37
N GLY A 111 -3.06 2.12 -0.06
CA GLY A 111 -2.31 1.24 -0.93
C GLY A 111 -0.84 1.26 -0.53
N ILE A 112 -0.38 0.19 0.11
CA ILE A 112 0.98 0.08 0.62
C ILE A 112 1.80 -0.83 -0.29
N GLY A 113 2.78 -0.25 -1.00
CA GLY A 113 3.60 -0.99 -1.95
C GLY A 113 2.85 -1.39 -3.22
N VAL A 114 1.96 -0.53 -3.73
CA VAL A 114 1.08 -0.83 -4.87
C VAL A 114 1.38 0.02 -6.09
N LEU A 115 1.49 1.34 -5.94
CA LEU A 115 1.56 2.25 -7.10
C LEU A 115 2.80 2.03 -7.96
N HIS A 116 3.92 1.58 -7.37
CA HIS A 116 5.14 1.28 -8.11
C HIS A 116 5.04 0.01 -9.01
N HIS A 117 3.97 -0.78 -8.86
CA HIS A 117 3.65 -1.88 -9.78
C HIS A 117 2.74 -1.46 -10.93
N LEU A 118 2.15 -0.26 -10.88
CA LEU A 118 1.14 0.21 -11.81
C LEU A 118 1.72 1.26 -12.77
N ASP A 119 1.41 1.14 -14.05
CA ASP A 119 1.62 2.24 -15.00
C ASP A 119 0.77 3.46 -14.62
N ASP A 120 1.00 4.60 -15.27
CA ASP A 120 0.33 5.85 -14.92
C ASP A 120 -1.19 5.78 -15.11
N ALA A 121 -1.68 5.11 -16.15
CA ALA A 121 -3.11 4.98 -16.42
C ALA A 121 -3.80 4.16 -15.32
N THR A 122 -3.21 3.03 -14.95
CA THR A 122 -3.70 2.14 -13.90
C THR A 122 -3.57 2.77 -12.51
N ALA A 123 -2.47 3.48 -12.23
CA ALA A 123 -2.28 4.20 -10.97
C ALA A 123 -3.31 5.34 -10.81
N ARG A 124 -3.60 6.07 -11.88
CA ARG A 124 -4.67 7.08 -11.88
C ARG A 124 -6.06 6.46 -11.72
N HIS A 125 -6.29 5.28 -12.28
CA HIS A 125 -7.54 4.53 -12.06
C HIS A 125 -7.68 4.10 -10.59
N PHE A 126 -6.60 3.57 -10.00
CA PHE A 126 -6.53 3.30 -8.56
C PHE A 126 -6.92 4.53 -7.72
N MET A 127 -6.37 5.71 -8.02
CA MET A 127 -6.68 6.95 -7.30
C MET A 127 -8.12 7.41 -7.49
N ARG A 128 -8.75 7.15 -8.65
CA ARG A 128 -10.18 7.43 -8.86
C ARG A 128 -11.06 6.55 -7.97
N ILE A 129 -10.78 5.25 -7.93
CA ILE A 129 -11.48 4.30 -7.04
C ILE A 129 -11.29 4.72 -5.58
N ALA A 130 -10.06 5.01 -5.17
CA ALA A 130 -9.74 5.41 -3.81
C ALA A 130 -10.49 6.69 -3.40
N LYS A 131 -10.52 7.72 -4.26
CA LYS A 131 -11.28 8.97 -4.00
C LYS A 131 -12.79 8.72 -3.90
N ALA A 132 -13.34 7.92 -4.82
CA ALA A 132 -14.78 7.64 -4.85
C ALA A 132 -15.26 6.83 -3.63
N ALA A 133 -14.38 6.03 -3.01
CA ALA A 133 -14.71 5.21 -1.86
C ALA A 133 -14.63 5.96 -0.50
N LEU A 134 -14.22 7.23 -0.49
CA LEU A 134 -14.05 7.98 0.76
C LEU A 134 -15.36 8.49 1.34
N ASN A 135 -15.45 8.42 2.67
CA ASN A 135 -16.37 9.25 3.45
C ASN A 135 -16.03 10.75 3.29
N PRO A 136 -16.99 11.67 3.50
CA PRO A 136 -16.67 13.08 3.72
C PRO A 136 -15.65 13.23 4.86
N GLY A 137 -14.55 13.93 4.58
CA GLY A 137 -13.41 14.06 5.52
C GLY A 137 -12.48 12.86 5.59
N GLY A 138 -12.74 11.81 4.82
CA GLY A 138 -11.83 10.67 4.66
C GLY A 138 -10.54 11.04 3.91
N ARG A 139 -9.56 10.14 3.92
CA ARG A 139 -8.26 10.37 3.30
C ARG A 139 -7.72 9.13 2.60
N ILE A 140 -6.85 9.36 1.62
CA ILE A 140 -6.09 8.30 0.95
C ILE A 140 -4.67 8.32 1.51
N TYR A 141 -4.11 7.13 1.73
CA TYR A 141 -2.70 6.98 2.10
C TYR A 141 -2.01 5.98 1.18
N THR A 142 -0.87 6.36 0.60
CA THR A 142 -0.03 5.43 -0.14
C THR A 142 1.41 5.46 0.37
N LEU A 143 2.08 4.33 0.21
CA LEU A 143 3.47 4.16 0.59
C LEU A 143 4.18 3.34 -0.47
N ASP A 144 5.16 3.95 -1.14
CA ASP A 144 5.88 3.31 -2.24
C ASP A 144 7.39 3.61 -2.21
N PRO A 145 8.23 2.73 -2.79
CA PRO A 145 9.62 3.06 -3.09
C PRO A 145 9.72 4.34 -3.92
N CYS A 146 10.76 5.15 -3.66
CA CYS A 146 10.88 6.45 -4.31
C CYS A 146 12.34 6.74 -4.69
N PHE A 147 12.55 7.23 -5.90
CA PHE A 147 13.83 7.83 -6.28
C PHE A 147 13.93 9.26 -5.71
N ALA A 148 15.06 9.59 -5.10
CA ALA A 148 15.29 10.90 -4.50
C ALA A 148 16.63 11.49 -4.92
N PRO A 149 16.75 12.84 -4.99
CA PRO A 149 18.04 13.51 -5.09
C PRO A 149 18.95 13.15 -3.91
N ARG A 150 20.23 12.97 -4.16
CA ARG A 150 21.24 12.63 -3.14
C ARG A 150 20.92 11.37 -2.31
N GLN A 151 20.11 10.48 -2.87
CA GLN A 151 19.77 9.21 -2.26
C GLN A 151 21.03 8.35 -2.06
N ASN A 152 21.07 7.58 -0.96
CA ASN A 152 22.12 6.59 -0.72
C ASN A 152 22.25 5.66 -1.94
N PRO A 153 23.46 5.46 -2.49
CA PRO A 153 23.68 4.64 -3.70
C PRO A 153 23.16 3.19 -3.57
N ILE A 154 23.26 2.60 -2.37
CA ILE A 154 22.75 1.25 -2.11
C ILE A 154 21.22 1.26 -2.16
N ALA A 155 20.57 2.26 -1.54
CA ALA A 155 19.11 2.43 -1.62
C ALA A 155 18.66 2.58 -3.07
N ARG A 156 19.35 3.41 -3.86
CA ARG A 156 19.05 3.60 -5.27
C ARG A 156 19.20 2.31 -6.08
N PHE A 157 20.27 1.55 -5.82
CA PHE A 157 20.48 0.24 -6.46
C PHE A 157 19.38 -0.75 -6.10
N LEU A 158 19.01 -0.87 -4.81
CA LEU A 158 17.95 -1.77 -4.37
C LEU A 158 16.60 -1.41 -5.02
N ILE A 159 16.26 -0.12 -5.03
CA ILE A 159 15.01 0.38 -5.64
C ILE A 159 15.00 0.13 -7.15
N SER A 160 16.13 0.31 -7.85
CA SER A 160 16.24 0.02 -9.30
C SER A 160 16.05 -1.46 -9.62
N ARG A 161 16.19 -2.34 -8.65
CA ARG A 161 15.98 -3.79 -8.74
C ARG A 161 14.69 -4.24 -8.06
N ASP A 162 13.85 -3.31 -7.63
CA ASP A 162 12.52 -3.62 -7.09
C ASP A 162 11.68 -4.42 -8.08
N ARG A 163 10.71 -5.17 -7.58
CA ARG A 163 9.79 -5.95 -8.43
C ARG A 163 8.81 -5.05 -9.18
N GLY A 164 8.57 -3.85 -8.66
CA GLY A 164 7.77 -2.83 -9.32
C GLY A 164 8.56 -2.17 -10.45
N GLN A 165 7.98 -2.12 -11.64
CA GLN A 165 8.63 -1.56 -12.83
C GLN A 165 8.35 -0.07 -13.01
N ASN A 166 7.49 0.51 -12.17
CA ASN A 166 7.02 1.89 -12.25
C ASN A 166 7.37 2.70 -11.00
N VAL A 167 8.55 2.47 -10.43
CA VAL A 167 9.03 3.31 -9.32
C VAL A 167 9.26 4.72 -9.84
N ARG A 168 8.67 5.69 -9.16
CA ARG A 168 8.73 7.12 -9.50
C ARG A 168 9.54 7.89 -8.45
N ASP A 169 9.88 9.11 -8.75
CA ASP A 169 10.26 10.11 -7.77
C ASP A 169 8.99 10.75 -7.14
N SER A 170 9.19 11.63 -6.16
CA SER A 170 8.07 12.28 -5.47
C SER A 170 7.21 13.14 -6.39
N GLN A 171 7.80 13.76 -7.41
CA GLN A 171 7.06 14.57 -8.39
C GLN A 171 6.22 13.67 -9.32
N GLY A 172 6.77 12.53 -9.76
CA GLY A 172 6.05 11.54 -10.56
C GLY A 172 4.85 10.95 -9.82
N TYR A 173 4.98 10.63 -8.52
CA TYR A 173 3.82 10.20 -7.73
C TYR A 173 2.77 11.30 -7.58
N GLN A 174 3.16 12.54 -7.34
CA GLN A 174 2.23 13.68 -7.25
C GLN A 174 1.54 13.97 -8.60
N ALA A 175 2.25 13.79 -9.72
CA ALA A 175 1.70 13.99 -11.06
C ALA A 175 0.52 13.04 -11.37
N LEU A 176 0.47 11.87 -10.73
CA LEU A 176 -0.68 10.96 -10.85
C LEU A 176 -2.00 11.61 -10.39
N LEU A 177 -1.92 12.62 -9.53
CA LEU A 177 -3.07 13.27 -8.92
C LEU A 177 -3.54 14.54 -9.64
N GLN A 178 -2.90 14.91 -10.76
CA GLN A 178 -3.31 16.07 -11.54
C GLN A 178 -4.77 15.94 -11.99
N GLY A 179 -5.60 16.95 -11.66
CA GLY A 179 -7.03 16.99 -11.97
C GLY A 179 -7.93 16.25 -10.97
N PHE A 180 -7.40 15.78 -9.82
CA PHE A 180 -8.20 15.08 -8.80
C PHE A 180 -8.80 15.99 -7.73
N GLU A 181 -8.44 17.28 -7.67
CA GLU A 181 -8.88 18.20 -6.60
C GLU A 181 -8.60 17.61 -5.20
N LEU A 182 -7.41 17.11 -5.01
CA LEU A 182 -6.93 16.58 -3.74
C LEU A 182 -5.80 17.45 -3.19
N LYS A 183 -5.82 17.72 -1.90
CA LYS A 183 -4.68 18.26 -1.17
C LYS A 183 -3.70 17.14 -0.90
N VAL A 184 -2.45 17.30 -1.33
CA VAL A 184 -1.42 16.27 -1.22
C VAL A 184 -0.38 16.68 -0.18
N HIS A 185 -0.19 15.83 0.82
CA HIS A 185 0.90 15.93 1.76
C HIS A 185 1.85 14.75 1.57
N GLY A 186 3.11 15.02 1.21
CA GLY A 186 4.11 14.00 0.93
C GLY A 186 5.30 14.09 1.87
N THR A 187 5.76 12.93 2.34
CA THR A 187 6.94 12.82 3.20
C THR A 187 7.90 11.77 2.65
N LEU A 188 9.15 12.15 2.45
CA LEU A 188 10.22 11.24 2.07
C LEU A 188 10.90 10.70 3.32
N THR A 189 11.01 9.37 3.42
CA THR A 189 11.74 8.73 4.52
C THR A 189 12.86 7.85 4.00
N HIS A 190 14.00 7.85 4.73
CA HIS A 190 15.14 7.00 4.47
C HIS A 190 15.28 5.98 5.59
N GLN A 191 15.23 4.70 5.25
CA GLN A 191 15.48 3.63 6.20
C GLN A 191 16.99 3.40 6.30
N ALA A 192 17.52 3.30 7.54
CA ALA A 192 18.95 3.18 7.79
C ALA A 192 19.43 1.72 7.83
N TRP A 193 18.65 0.79 8.36
CA TRP A 193 19.05 -0.60 8.57
C TRP A 193 19.17 -1.37 7.24
N ILE A 194 18.14 -1.29 6.39
CA ILE A 194 18.23 -1.63 4.98
C ILE A 194 18.02 -0.31 4.27
N PRO A 195 19.05 0.25 3.62
CA PRO A 195 18.91 1.55 3.01
C PRO A 195 17.85 1.50 1.92
N TYR A 196 16.69 2.07 2.23
CA TYR A 196 15.55 2.13 1.32
C TYR A 196 14.87 3.49 1.46
N THR A 197 14.47 4.07 0.35
CA THR A 197 13.81 5.37 0.34
C THR A 197 12.34 5.16 0.01
N LEU A 198 11.48 5.70 0.85
CA LEU A 198 10.03 5.55 0.75
C LEU A 198 9.36 6.92 0.64
N TRP A 199 8.34 6.98 -0.18
CA TRP A 199 7.43 8.11 -0.31
C TRP A 199 6.09 7.78 0.36
N HIS A 200 5.80 8.52 1.42
CA HIS A 200 4.51 8.53 2.09
C HIS A 200 3.67 9.64 1.48
N MET A 201 2.51 9.33 0.96
CA MET A 201 1.61 10.29 0.34
C MET A 201 0.24 10.20 1.00
N GLU A 202 -0.19 11.27 1.64
CA GLU A 202 -1.53 11.44 2.19
C GLU A 202 -2.29 12.43 1.32
N CYS A 203 -3.53 12.06 0.93
CA CYS A 203 -4.38 12.91 0.11
C CYS A 203 -5.73 13.11 0.82
N THR A 204 -6.19 14.36 0.88
CA THR A 204 -7.50 14.74 1.43
C THR A 204 -8.30 15.52 0.40
N VAL A 205 -9.62 15.42 0.45
CA VAL A 205 -10.53 16.21 -0.39
C VAL A 205 -10.60 17.64 0.10
#